data_6e6952ae7104e13d1f6e885b7a608f72
#
_entry.id   6e6952ae7104e13d1f6e885b7a608f72
#
_cell.length_a   1.000
_cell.length_b   1.000
_cell.length_c   1.000
_cell.angle_alpha   90.00
_cell.angle_beta   90.00
_cell.angle_gamma   90.00
#
_symmetry.space_group_name_H-M   'P 1'
#
loop_
_entity.id
_entity.type
_entity.pdbx_description
1 polymer ?
#
loop_
_entity_poly.entity_id
_entity_poly.type
_entity_poly.pdbx_seq_one_letter_code
_entity_poly.pdbx_strand_id
1 'polypeptide(L)'
;AALADQIAALHRAGVEVIVADNGSTDDSLAALAAGFPSVTVLRMDRNYGFAGGYNRALEYIEADYYLLLNSDVETPEGWLAPILDCLDRNPDVAVAAPKLISCADRTEFEYAGAAGGFIDYLGYPFCRGRILRCVEKDRGQYDDERDVFWVSGAAFCCRADVFRALGGFDGDFFAHMEEIDLCWRMQLAGYRVRIVPRSRVYHLGGGTLQTDSPAKVFYNHRNNLAMLYKCASPAQRLCVSVARPALDLLAALSYLMQGRRDNFRAVFRAWGDFIRWHGALARKRREIRANRKGSAAENI
;
A
#
# COMPACT_ATOMS: atom_id res chain seq x y z
N ALA A 1 24.01 -11.00 13.28
CA ALA A 1 23.55 -11.78 14.45
C ALA A 1 22.10 -11.41 14.80
N ALA A 2 21.79 -10.15 15.14
CA ALA A 2 20.45 -9.76 15.61
C ALA A 2 19.30 -10.10 14.65
N LEU A 3 19.47 -9.90 13.32
CA LEU A 3 18.43 -10.23 12.33
C LEU A 3 18.24 -11.76 12.19
N ALA A 4 19.32 -12.53 12.21
CA ALA A 4 19.23 -14.00 12.14
C ALA A 4 18.51 -14.56 13.37
N ASP A 5 18.78 -13.99 14.56
CA ASP A 5 18.11 -14.40 15.82
C ASP A 5 16.61 -14.05 15.79
N GLN A 6 16.23 -12.89 15.20
CA GLN A 6 14.83 -12.51 14.99
C GLN A 6 14.12 -13.46 14.01
N ILE A 7 14.74 -13.81 12.90
CA ILE A 7 14.19 -14.78 11.92
C ILE A 7 13.97 -16.13 12.61
N ALA A 8 14.94 -16.62 13.37
CA ALA A 8 14.81 -17.88 14.10
C ALA A 8 13.72 -17.83 15.18
N ALA A 9 13.51 -16.69 15.84
CA ALA A 9 12.41 -16.49 16.78
C ALA A 9 11.04 -16.51 16.09
N LEU A 10 10.91 -15.87 14.93
CA LEU A 10 9.70 -15.88 14.11
C LEU A 10 9.36 -17.29 13.63
N HIS A 11 10.33 -18.06 13.14
CA HIS A 11 10.12 -19.45 12.73
C HIS A 11 9.62 -20.32 13.90
N ARG A 12 10.16 -20.15 15.14
CA ARG A 12 9.65 -20.86 16.32
C ARG A 12 8.21 -20.48 16.70
N ALA A 13 7.78 -19.29 16.29
CA ALA A 13 6.41 -18.80 16.47
C ALA A 13 5.47 -19.16 15.29
N GLY A 14 5.91 -20.00 14.35
CA GLY A 14 5.13 -20.40 13.17
C GLY A 14 5.08 -19.35 12.06
N VAL A 15 5.97 -18.37 12.07
CA VAL A 15 6.07 -17.35 11.02
C VAL A 15 7.22 -17.71 10.09
N GLU A 16 6.93 -17.92 8.81
CA GLU A 16 7.94 -18.12 7.78
C GLU A 16 8.37 -16.78 7.16
N VAL A 17 9.68 -16.57 7.02
CA VAL A 17 10.25 -15.40 6.36
C VAL A 17 10.71 -15.79 4.97
N ILE A 18 10.10 -15.17 3.95
CA ILE A 18 10.37 -15.43 2.54
C ILE A 18 10.79 -14.13 1.88
N VAL A 19 11.89 -14.14 1.15
CA VAL A 19 12.32 -13.00 0.33
C VAL A 19 11.81 -13.20 -1.09
N ALA A 20 10.94 -12.31 -1.54
CA ALA A 20 10.48 -12.26 -2.93
C ALA A 20 11.40 -11.34 -3.75
N ASP A 21 12.38 -11.92 -4.42
CA ASP A 21 13.27 -11.19 -5.31
C ASP A 21 12.58 -10.85 -6.63
N ASN A 22 12.24 -9.59 -6.80
CA ASN A 22 11.50 -9.08 -7.96
C ASN A 22 12.43 -8.70 -9.13
N GLY A 23 13.40 -9.58 -9.44
CA GLY A 23 14.33 -9.41 -10.55
C GLY A 23 15.47 -8.44 -10.24
N SER A 24 16.11 -8.57 -9.08
CA SER A 24 17.29 -7.78 -8.71
C SER A 24 18.45 -8.03 -9.67
N THR A 25 19.16 -6.98 -10.01
CA THR A 25 20.31 -7.00 -10.92
C THR A 25 21.63 -6.63 -10.23
N ASP A 26 21.58 -6.42 -8.92
CA ASP A 26 22.71 -6.12 -8.02
C ASP A 26 23.15 -7.35 -7.21
N ASP A 27 24.00 -7.15 -6.22
CA ASP A 27 24.56 -8.20 -5.38
C ASP A 27 23.61 -8.67 -4.26
N SER A 28 22.32 -8.24 -4.26
CA SER A 28 21.34 -8.55 -3.21
C SER A 28 21.21 -10.06 -2.97
N LEU A 29 21.09 -10.86 -4.03
CA LEU A 29 20.97 -12.32 -3.93
C LEU A 29 22.23 -12.99 -3.37
N ALA A 30 23.40 -12.51 -3.73
CA ALA A 30 24.66 -13.02 -3.19
C ALA A 30 24.79 -12.68 -1.70
N ALA A 31 24.42 -11.47 -1.32
CA ALA A 31 24.41 -11.03 0.08
C ALA A 31 23.42 -11.84 0.93
N LEU A 32 22.23 -12.13 0.40
CA LEU A 32 21.24 -12.99 1.07
C LEU A 32 21.77 -14.41 1.27
N ALA A 33 22.32 -15.03 0.23
CA ALA A 33 22.87 -16.39 0.29
C ALA A 33 24.02 -16.50 1.30
N ALA A 34 24.87 -15.48 1.39
CA ALA A 34 26.00 -15.46 2.32
C ALA A 34 25.56 -15.16 3.78
N GLY A 35 24.64 -14.21 3.97
CA GLY A 35 24.23 -13.75 5.29
C GLY A 35 23.09 -14.54 5.93
N PHE A 36 22.16 -15.06 5.11
CA PHE A 36 20.91 -15.69 5.55
C PHE A 36 20.58 -16.96 4.75
N PRO A 37 21.42 -17.99 4.76
CA PRO A 37 21.27 -19.18 3.94
C PRO A 37 20.01 -20.02 4.23
N SER A 38 19.38 -19.80 5.40
CA SER A 38 18.14 -20.49 5.80
C SER A 38 16.87 -19.78 5.34
N VAL A 39 16.95 -18.60 4.73
CA VAL A 39 15.79 -17.84 4.26
C VAL A 39 15.39 -18.33 2.87
N THR A 40 14.12 -18.66 2.71
CA THR A 40 13.56 -19.02 1.40
C THR A 40 13.57 -17.80 0.47
N VAL A 41 14.10 -17.96 -0.74
CA VAL A 41 14.12 -16.89 -1.76
C VAL A 41 13.28 -17.33 -2.97
N LEU A 42 12.21 -16.59 -3.24
CA LEU A 42 11.40 -16.72 -4.46
C LEU A 42 11.92 -15.74 -5.52
N ARG A 43 12.54 -16.26 -6.57
CA ARG A 43 13.14 -15.44 -7.63
C ARG A 43 12.18 -15.27 -8.79
N MET A 44 11.97 -14.03 -9.22
CA MET A 44 11.23 -13.69 -10.43
C MET A 44 12.19 -13.43 -11.60
N ASP A 45 11.71 -13.67 -12.81
CA ASP A 45 12.47 -13.51 -14.04
C ASP A 45 12.72 -12.03 -14.40
N ARG A 46 11.91 -11.11 -13.86
CA ARG A 46 12.01 -9.66 -14.09
C ARG A 46 11.27 -8.88 -13.01
N ASN A 47 11.41 -7.55 -13.04
CA ASN A 47 10.65 -6.65 -12.17
C ASN A 47 9.20 -6.49 -12.66
N TYR A 48 8.26 -6.97 -11.85
CA TYR A 48 6.80 -6.86 -12.07
C TYR A 48 6.17 -5.67 -11.34
N GLY A 49 6.97 -4.78 -10.74
CA GLY A 49 6.51 -3.75 -9.84
C GLY A 49 6.07 -4.30 -8.49
N PHE A 50 5.56 -3.43 -7.63
CA PHE A 50 5.12 -3.81 -6.29
C PHE A 50 3.92 -4.77 -6.35
N ALA A 51 2.84 -4.36 -7.00
CA ALA A 51 1.61 -5.13 -7.09
C ALA A 51 1.82 -6.50 -7.76
N GLY A 52 2.47 -6.54 -8.91
CA GLY A 52 2.71 -7.78 -9.65
C GLY A 52 3.72 -8.69 -8.96
N GLY A 53 4.73 -8.13 -8.30
CA GLY A 53 5.73 -8.86 -7.53
C GLY A 53 5.11 -9.63 -6.38
N TYR A 54 4.37 -8.94 -5.52
CA TYR A 54 3.67 -9.61 -4.41
C TYR A 54 2.62 -10.60 -4.87
N ASN A 55 1.79 -10.27 -5.86
CA ASN A 55 0.80 -11.22 -6.35
C ASN A 55 1.44 -12.54 -6.80
N ARG A 56 2.54 -12.46 -7.56
CA ARG A 56 3.26 -13.66 -8.03
C ARG A 56 3.92 -14.45 -6.90
N ALA A 57 4.55 -13.77 -5.94
CA ALA A 57 5.17 -14.44 -4.80
C ALA A 57 4.12 -15.22 -3.99
N LEU A 58 2.97 -14.59 -3.73
CA LEU A 58 1.90 -15.16 -2.91
C LEU A 58 1.14 -16.30 -3.58
N GLU A 59 1.28 -16.53 -4.89
CA GLU A 59 0.78 -17.74 -5.58
C GLU A 59 1.45 -19.03 -5.07
N TYR A 60 2.66 -18.94 -4.52
CA TYR A 60 3.46 -20.06 -4.03
C TYR A 60 3.44 -20.20 -2.50
N ILE A 61 2.70 -19.36 -1.79
CA ILE A 61 2.70 -19.30 -0.33
C ILE A 61 1.31 -19.62 0.21
N GLU A 62 1.22 -20.66 1.04
CA GLU A 62 0.01 -20.99 1.79
C GLU A 62 0.18 -20.58 3.25
N ALA A 63 -0.71 -19.73 3.74
CA ALA A 63 -0.72 -19.24 5.12
C ALA A 63 -2.11 -18.72 5.50
N ASP A 64 -2.36 -18.53 6.79
CA ASP A 64 -3.57 -17.87 7.30
C ASP A 64 -3.49 -16.36 7.10
N TYR A 65 -2.30 -15.81 7.29
CA TYR A 65 -2.01 -14.38 7.12
C TYR A 65 -0.82 -14.16 6.19
N TYR A 66 -0.89 -13.12 5.38
CA TYR A 66 0.24 -12.59 4.63
C TYR A 66 0.72 -11.31 5.28
N LEU A 67 1.99 -11.25 5.63
CA LEU A 67 2.66 -10.03 6.03
C LEU A 67 3.58 -9.57 4.89
N LEU A 68 3.17 -8.50 4.23
CA LEU A 68 3.97 -7.84 3.21
C LEU A 68 4.83 -6.78 3.90
N LEU A 69 6.13 -6.92 3.81
CA LEU A 69 7.10 -6.05 4.48
C LEU A 69 8.13 -5.57 3.47
N ASN A 70 8.32 -4.26 3.40
CA ASN A 70 9.36 -3.68 2.56
C ASN A 70 10.76 -3.95 3.14
N SER A 71 11.75 -4.06 2.26
CA SER A 71 13.15 -4.32 2.64
C SER A 71 13.84 -3.14 3.34
N ASP A 72 13.23 -1.96 3.32
CA ASP A 72 13.70 -0.73 3.96
C ASP A 72 12.94 -0.40 5.27
N VAL A 73 12.37 -1.43 5.91
CA VAL A 73 11.68 -1.34 7.20
C VAL A 73 12.52 -2.01 8.31
N GLU A 74 12.78 -1.26 9.37
CA GLU A 74 13.36 -1.78 10.61
C GLU A 74 12.24 -2.18 11.58
N THR A 75 12.31 -3.41 12.09
CA THR A 75 11.28 -4.01 12.94
C THR A 75 11.83 -4.23 14.36
N PRO A 76 11.27 -3.59 15.40
CA PRO A 76 11.61 -3.87 16.81
C PRO A 76 11.15 -5.27 17.22
N GLU A 77 11.73 -5.79 18.32
CA GLU A 77 11.29 -7.05 18.91
C GLU A 77 9.80 -6.97 19.32
N GLY A 78 9.05 -8.03 19.06
CA GLY A 78 7.64 -8.15 19.47
C GLY A 78 6.63 -7.34 18.65
N TRP A 79 7.05 -6.62 17.65
CA TRP A 79 6.16 -5.73 16.86
C TRP A 79 5.01 -6.45 16.15
N LEU A 80 5.20 -7.71 15.73
CA LEU A 80 4.22 -8.46 14.97
C LEU A 80 3.07 -9.00 15.84
N ALA A 81 3.36 -9.36 17.08
CA ALA A 81 2.39 -10.00 17.97
C ALA A 81 1.08 -9.19 18.17
N PRO A 82 1.11 -7.84 18.39
CA PRO A 82 -0.12 -7.06 18.48
C PRO A 82 -0.97 -7.05 17.22
N ILE A 83 -0.35 -7.20 16.04
CA ILE A 83 -1.05 -7.22 14.75
C ILE A 83 -1.79 -8.56 14.58
N LEU A 84 -1.12 -9.68 14.84
CA LEU A 84 -1.72 -11.01 14.77
C LEU A 84 -2.86 -11.14 15.79
N ASP A 85 -2.62 -10.71 17.04
CA ASP A 85 -3.64 -10.67 18.10
C ASP A 85 -4.87 -9.81 17.71
N CYS A 86 -4.68 -8.73 16.99
CA CYS A 86 -5.79 -7.92 16.46
C CYS A 86 -6.59 -8.70 15.39
N LEU A 87 -5.92 -9.35 14.46
CA LEU A 87 -6.57 -10.14 13.42
C LEU A 87 -7.30 -11.35 14.02
N ASP A 88 -6.68 -12.08 14.95
CA ASP A 88 -7.28 -13.26 15.57
C ASP A 88 -8.57 -12.94 16.32
N ARG A 89 -8.60 -11.81 17.04
CA ARG A 89 -9.78 -11.38 17.82
C ARG A 89 -10.87 -10.72 16.97
N ASN A 90 -10.58 -10.29 15.75
CA ASN A 90 -11.50 -9.54 14.91
C ASN A 90 -11.61 -10.18 13.51
N PRO A 91 -12.46 -11.22 13.31
CA PRO A 91 -12.58 -11.93 12.03
C PRO A 91 -13.07 -11.05 10.87
N ASP A 92 -13.68 -9.93 11.15
CA ASP A 92 -14.17 -8.93 10.19
C ASP A 92 -13.09 -7.89 9.78
N VAL A 93 -11.90 -7.91 10.44
CA VAL A 93 -10.76 -7.12 10.01
C VAL A 93 -9.96 -7.91 8.98
N ALA A 94 -9.91 -7.43 7.74
CA ALA A 94 -9.18 -8.07 6.65
C ALA A 94 -7.69 -7.74 6.65
N VAL A 95 -7.32 -6.55 7.11
CA VAL A 95 -5.94 -6.08 7.16
C VAL A 95 -5.69 -5.23 8.40
N ALA A 96 -4.54 -5.45 9.01
CA ALA A 96 -4.03 -4.66 10.13
C ALA A 96 -2.57 -4.25 9.86
N ALA A 97 -2.17 -3.08 10.35
CA ALA A 97 -0.83 -2.57 10.14
C ALA A 97 -0.29 -1.83 11.38
N PRO A 98 1.03 -1.77 11.54
CA PRO A 98 1.69 -1.02 12.60
C PRO A 98 1.64 0.48 12.33
N LYS A 99 1.92 1.28 13.36
CA LYS A 99 2.30 2.68 13.22
C LYS A 99 3.66 2.77 12.55
N LEU A 100 3.78 3.60 11.52
CA LEU A 100 5.02 3.85 10.79
C LEU A 100 5.68 5.12 11.28
N ILE A 101 6.92 4.99 11.72
CA ILE A 101 7.78 6.07 12.20
C ILE A 101 8.94 6.25 11.22
N SER A 102 9.41 7.46 11.05
CA SER A 102 10.57 7.74 10.19
C SER A 102 11.85 7.12 10.77
N CYS A 103 12.64 6.43 9.94
CA CYS A 103 13.99 6.01 10.32
C CYS A 103 14.93 7.21 10.51
N ALA A 104 14.74 8.30 9.74
CA ALA A 104 15.60 9.47 9.77
C ALA A 104 15.40 10.33 11.03
N ASP A 105 14.15 10.47 11.46
CA ASP A 105 13.80 11.11 12.75
C ASP A 105 12.72 10.27 13.46
N ARG A 106 13.15 9.48 14.43
CA ARG A 106 12.26 8.58 15.20
C ARG A 106 11.27 9.29 16.12
N THR A 107 11.24 10.63 16.09
CA THR A 107 10.23 11.45 16.77
C THR A 107 9.10 11.86 15.83
N GLU A 108 9.22 11.61 14.52
CA GLU A 108 8.23 11.98 13.51
C GLU A 108 7.58 10.75 12.87
N PHE A 109 6.33 10.94 12.45
CA PHE A 109 5.67 9.91 11.64
C PHE A 109 6.38 9.71 10.30
N GLU A 110 6.22 8.54 9.72
CA GLU A 110 6.67 8.30 8.35
C GLU A 110 5.67 8.93 7.37
N TYR A 111 6.18 9.43 6.24
CA TYR A 111 5.42 10.18 5.24
C TYR A 111 4.30 9.36 4.58
N ALA A 112 4.53 8.08 4.25
CA ALA A 112 3.66 7.28 3.40
C ALA A 112 2.85 6.23 4.19
N GLY A 113 2.20 6.63 5.28
CA GLY A 113 1.35 5.71 6.06
C GLY A 113 1.10 6.16 7.48
N ALA A 114 2.12 6.73 8.14
CA ALA A 114 2.01 7.29 9.47
C ALA A 114 1.19 6.39 10.44
N ALA A 115 0.08 6.90 10.99
CA ALA A 115 -0.83 6.18 11.88
C ALA A 115 -2.15 5.79 11.18
N GLY A 116 -2.05 5.30 9.93
CA GLY A 116 -3.19 4.93 9.08
C GLY A 116 -3.73 6.08 8.25
N GLY A 117 -4.37 5.75 7.14
CA GLY A 117 -4.77 6.70 6.12
C GLY A 117 -6.28 6.76 5.85
N PHE A 118 -6.67 7.88 5.26
CA PHE A 118 -8.00 8.15 4.73
C PHE A 118 -7.90 8.68 3.30
N ILE A 119 -9.02 8.79 2.62
CA ILE A 119 -9.13 9.54 1.36
C ILE A 119 -10.21 10.60 1.50
N ASP A 120 -10.05 11.72 0.81
CA ASP A 120 -11.11 12.71 0.69
C ASP A 120 -12.14 12.28 -0.37
N TYR A 121 -13.22 13.05 -0.49
CA TYR A 121 -14.28 12.76 -1.46
C TYR A 121 -13.81 12.76 -2.93
N LEU A 122 -12.71 13.44 -3.24
CA LEU A 122 -12.10 13.48 -4.57
C LEU A 122 -11.02 12.38 -4.76
N GLY A 123 -10.78 11.57 -3.73
CA GLY A 123 -9.86 10.44 -3.75
C GLY A 123 -8.41 10.79 -3.44
N TYR A 124 -8.11 11.95 -2.89
CA TYR A 124 -6.76 12.30 -2.45
C TYR A 124 -6.45 11.63 -1.11
N PRO A 125 -5.38 10.82 -1.01
CA PRO A 125 -5.03 10.17 0.24
C PRO A 125 -4.32 11.11 1.20
N PHE A 126 -4.65 10.99 2.48
CA PHE A 126 -3.99 11.65 3.60
C PHE A 126 -3.87 10.67 4.78
N CYS A 127 -3.05 11.00 5.77
CA CYS A 127 -2.78 10.12 6.90
C CYS A 127 -2.98 10.85 8.23
N ARG A 128 -3.29 10.09 9.26
CA ARG A 128 -3.16 10.55 10.65
C ARG A 128 -1.68 10.73 10.93
N GLY A 129 -1.25 11.97 11.18
CA GLY A 129 0.15 12.35 11.35
C GLY A 129 0.79 12.96 10.10
N ARG A 130 0.05 13.03 8.96
CA ARG A 130 0.56 13.73 7.77
C ARG A 130 -0.55 14.29 6.89
N ILE A 131 -0.48 15.57 6.57
CA ILE A 131 -1.31 16.24 5.57
C ILE A 131 -0.39 16.96 4.57
N LEU A 132 -0.51 16.61 3.30
CA LEU A 132 0.36 17.10 2.24
C LEU A 132 1.85 16.86 2.58
N ARG A 133 2.63 17.94 2.76
CA ARG A 133 4.05 17.92 3.12
C ARG A 133 4.31 18.11 4.62
N CYS A 134 3.26 18.39 5.39
CA CYS A 134 3.39 18.54 6.83
C CYS A 134 3.31 17.18 7.50
N VAL A 135 4.39 16.76 8.13
CA VAL A 135 4.49 15.56 8.95
C VAL A 135 4.51 15.99 10.42
N GLU A 136 3.71 15.32 11.24
CA GLU A 136 3.63 15.59 12.67
C GLU A 136 4.69 14.79 13.44
N LYS A 137 5.06 15.33 14.63
CA LYS A 137 5.80 14.53 15.61
C LYS A 137 4.87 13.57 16.32
N ASP A 138 5.34 12.33 16.52
CA ASP A 138 4.61 11.34 17.33
C ASP A 138 4.75 11.69 18.83
N ARG A 139 3.63 12.13 19.42
CA ARG A 139 3.50 12.43 20.87
C ARG A 139 2.49 11.49 21.52
N GLY A 140 2.13 10.39 20.87
CA GLY A 140 1.08 9.48 21.31
C GLY A 140 -0.34 9.92 20.93
N GLN A 141 -0.52 10.99 20.14
CA GLN A 141 -1.81 11.52 19.75
C GLN A 141 -2.65 10.55 18.90
N TYR A 142 -2.02 9.53 18.32
CA TYR A 142 -2.65 8.50 17.50
C TYR A 142 -2.31 7.08 18.01
N ASP A 143 -2.26 6.88 19.31
CA ASP A 143 -2.02 5.57 19.94
C ASP A 143 -3.31 4.75 20.15
N ASP A 144 -4.45 5.25 19.66
CA ASP A 144 -5.71 4.54 19.65
C ASP A 144 -5.78 3.52 18.49
N GLU A 145 -6.04 2.24 18.83
CA GLU A 145 -6.38 1.23 17.82
C GLU A 145 -7.74 1.55 17.21
N ARG A 146 -7.79 1.68 15.88
CA ARG A 146 -9.02 2.06 15.20
C ARG A 146 -9.09 1.64 13.73
N ASP A 147 -10.30 1.67 13.20
CA ASP A 147 -10.52 1.47 11.78
C ASP A 147 -10.09 2.72 10.99
N VAL A 148 -9.45 2.47 9.85
CA VAL A 148 -8.94 3.48 8.92
C VAL A 148 -9.35 3.10 7.50
N PHE A 149 -9.20 4.02 6.55
CA PHE A 149 -9.56 3.70 5.17
C PHE A 149 -8.49 2.84 4.47
N TRP A 150 -7.21 3.10 4.74
CA TRP A 150 -6.09 2.34 4.18
C TRP A 150 -4.90 2.30 5.13
N VAL A 151 -4.06 1.32 4.91
CA VAL A 151 -2.76 1.17 5.59
C VAL A 151 -1.65 1.05 4.56
N SER A 152 -0.43 1.39 4.95
CA SER A 152 0.73 1.39 4.05
C SER A 152 1.15 0.00 3.62
N GLY A 153 1.54 -0.13 2.35
CA GLY A 153 2.19 -1.32 1.82
C GLY A 153 3.57 -1.61 2.41
N ALA A 154 4.17 -0.67 3.16
CA ALA A 154 5.47 -0.88 3.80
C ALA A 154 5.44 -1.97 4.89
N ALA A 155 4.30 -2.13 5.59
CA ALA A 155 4.06 -3.22 6.55
C ALA A 155 2.55 -3.53 6.58
N PHE A 156 2.13 -4.45 5.72
CA PHE A 156 0.72 -4.74 5.43
C PHE A 156 0.42 -6.20 5.81
N CYS A 157 -0.27 -6.43 6.92
CA CYS A 157 -0.64 -7.78 7.37
C CYS A 157 -2.11 -8.05 7.08
N CYS A 158 -2.41 -9.02 6.22
CA CYS A 158 -3.79 -9.29 5.80
C CYS A 158 -4.14 -10.77 5.88
N ARG A 159 -5.44 -11.06 5.94
CA ARG A 159 -5.95 -12.44 5.79
C ARG A 159 -5.70 -12.94 4.39
N ALA A 160 -5.06 -14.10 4.30
CA ALA A 160 -4.66 -14.67 3.02
C ALA A 160 -5.88 -15.10 2.17
N ASP A 161 -6.91 -15.63 2.79
CA ASP A 161 -8.16 -16.00 2.13
C ASP A 161 -8.88 -14.79 1.53
N VAL A 162 -8.96 -13.67 2.26
CA VAL A 162 -9.57 -12.42 1.77
C VAL A 162 -8.73 -11.80 0.65
N PHE A 163 -7.39 -11.78 0.80
CA PHE A 163 -6.49 -11.31 -0.24
C PHE A 163 -6.71 -12.07 -1.56
N ARG A 164 -6.73 -13.42 -1.48
CA ARG A 164 -6.96 -14.28 -2.65
C ARG A 164 -8.37 -14.12 -3.23
N ALA A 165 -9.40 -14.10 -2.40
CA ALA A 165 -10.79 -13.97 -2.83
C ALA A 165 -11.06 -12.65 -3.58
N LEU A 166 -10.33 -11.58 -3.26
CA LEU A 166 -10.42 -10.30 -3.94
C LEU A 166 -9.43 -10.15 -5.12
N GLY A 167 -8.67 -11.19 -5.44
CA GLY A 167 -7.72 -11.20 -6.56
C GLY A 167 -6.41 -10.45 -6.29
N GLY A 168 -6.04 -10.25 -5.02
CA GLY A 168 -4.83 -9.56 -4.62
C GLY A 168 -4.78 -8.08 -4.98
N PHE A 169 -3.59 -7.56 -5.20
CA PHE A 169 -3.40 -6.21 -5.74
C PHE A 169 -3.83 -6.12 -7.20
N ASP A 170 -4.20 -4.93 -7.66
CA ASP A 170 -4.42 -4.71 -9.09
C ASP A 170 -3.07 -4.71 -9.84
N GLY A 171 -2.76 -5.81 -10.52
CA GLY A 171 -1.49 -6.00 -11.21
C GLY A 171 -1.16 -4.96 -12.30
N ASP A 172 -2.18 -4.23 -12.81
CA ASP A 172 -1.97 -3.15 -13.77
C ASP A 172 -1.36 -1.89 -13.09
N PHE A 173 -1.38 -1.82 -11.75
CA PHE A 173 -0.88 -0.64 -11.01
C PHE A 173 0.63 -0.61 -10.86
N PHE A 174 1.38 -1.45 -11.28
CA PHE A 174 2.85 -1.53 -11.13
C PHE A 174 3.38 -1.08 -9.75
N ALA A 175 3.14 0.19 -9.37
CA ALA A 175 3.46 0.77 -8.07
C ALA A 175 2.55 1.98 -7.77
N HIS A 176 2.31 2.25 -6.48
CA HIS A 176 1.47 3.31 -5.90
C HIS A 176 -0.04 3.12 -6.08
N MET A 177 -0.77 3.33 -5.01
CA MET A 177 -2.23 3.21 -4.88
C MET A 177 -2.76 1.78 -4.86
N GLU A 178 -1.95 0.74 -5.05
CA GLU A 178 -2.39 -0.65 -5.03
C GLU A 178 -2.90 -1.08 -3.65
N GLU A 179 -2.24 -0.65 -2.57
CA GLU A 179 -2.64 -0.92 -1.20
C GLU A 179 -3.94 -0.19 -0.85
N ILE A 180 -4.09 1.06 -1.31
CA ILE A 180 -5.30 1.85 -1.09
C ILE A 180 -6.48 1.24 -1.86
N ASP A 181 -6.25 0.84 -3.11
CA ASP A 181 -7.24 0.14 -3.95
C ASP A 181 -7.70 -1.18 -3.30
N LEU A 182 -6.76 -1.98 -2.79
CA LEU A 182 -7.09 -3.24 -2.14
C LEU A 182 -7.86 -3.00 -0.83
N CYS A 183 -7.43 -2.06 0.01
CA CYS A 183 -8.15 -1.67 1.23
C CYS A 183 -9.59 -1.22 0.92
N TRP A 184 -9.78 -0.44 -0.14
CA TRP A 184 -11.12 -0.04 -0.57
C TRP A 184 -11.97 -1.24 -1.01
N ARG A 185 -11.40 -2.16 -1.79
CA ARG A 185 -12.09 -3.38 -2.21
C ARG A 185 -12.45 -4.29 -1.03
N MET A 186 -11.58 -4.40 -0.01
CA MET A 186 -11.87 -5.10 1.24
C MET A 186 -13.07 -4.49 1.96
N GLN A 187 -13.13 -3.16 2.07
CA GLN A 187 -14.26 -2.46 2.70
C GLN A 187 -15.57 -2.62 1.89
N LEU A 188 -15.49 -2.57 0.55
CA LEU A 188 -16.66 -2.84 -0.31
C LEU A 188 -17.17 -4.29 -0.15
N ALA A 189 -16.30 -5.22 0.18
CA ALA A 189 -16.64 -6.61 0.50
C ALA A 189 -17.13 -6.81 1.95
N GLY A 190 -17.22 -5.73 2.76
CA GLY A 190 -17.75 -5.75 4.12
C GLY A 190 -16.72 -5.98 5.21
N TYR A 191 -15.43 -5.93 4.90
CA TYR A 191 -14.35 -6.04 5.87
C TYR A 191 -13.91 -4.67 6.38
N ARG A 192 -13.17 -4.67 7.51
CA ARG A 192 -12.53 -3.49 8.09
C ARG A 192 -11.03 -3.49 7.85
N VAL A 193 -10.45 -2.32 7.83
CA VAL A 193 -9.02 -2.03 7.74
C VAL A 193 -8.60 -1.36 9.04
N ARG A 194 -7.56 -1.83 9.72
CA ARG A 194 -7.22 -1.37 11.06
C ARG A 194 -5.76 -0.97 11.23
N ILE A 195 -5.55 0.12 11.96
CA ILE A 195 -4.23 0.48 12.48
C ILE A 195 -4.09 -0.01 13.91
N VAL A 196 -2.93 -0.59 14.25
CA VAL A 196 -2.59 -1.15 15.56
C VAL A 196 -1.37 -0.42 16.13
N PRO A 197 -1.51 0.74 16.77
CA PRO A 197 -0.39 1.59 17.18
C PRO A 197 0.50 1.01 18.29
N ARG A 198 0.05 -0.03 18.98
CA ARG A 198 0.90 -0.82 19.90
C ARG A 198 2.04 -1.53 19.18
N SER A 199 1.87 -1.78 17.87
CA SER A 199 2.92 -2.18 16.96
C SER A 199 3.51 -0.94 16.29
N ARG A 200 4.83 -0.84 16.27
CA ARG A 200 5.58 0.26 15.63
C ARG A 200 6.70 -0.32 14.80
N VAL A 201 6.92 0.24 13.61
CA VAL A 201 8.07 -0.07 12.77
C VAL A 201 8.68 1.23 12.23
N TYR A 202 9.94 1.18 11.84
CA TYR A 202 10.67 2.33 11.33
C TYR A 202 10.91 2.13 9.83
N HIS A 203 10.48 3.08 9.01
CA HIS A 203 10.59 3.00 7.56
C HIS A 203 11.52 4.08 7.04
N LEU A 204 12.46 3.69 6.18
CA LEU A 204 13.41 4.63 5.58
C LEU A 204 12.70 5.55 4.59
N GLY A 205 11.78 4.99 3.82
CA GLY A 205 10.98 5.70 2.82
C GLY A 205 11.77 6.19 1.60
N GLY A 206 11.10 6.30 0.46
CA GLY A 206 11.73 6.87 -0.75
C GLY A 206 12.72 5.98 -1.50
N GLY A 207 12.94 4.73 -1.04
CA GLY A 207 13.94 3.83 -1.62
C GLY A 207 13.67 3.42 -3.07
N THR A 208 12.42 3.28 -3.48
CA THR A 208 12.07 2.76 -4.81
C THR A 208 11.88 3.84 -5.87
N LEU A 209 11.21 4.93 -5.54
CA LEU A 209 10.99 6.04 -6.46
C LEU A 209 11.22 7.38 -5.75
N GLN A 210 12.13 8.20 -6.27
CA GLN A 210 12.37 9.53 -5.72
C GLN A 210 11.09 10.35 -5.65
N THR A 211 10.93 11.07 -4.55
CA THR A 211 9.84 12.02 -4.35
C THR A 211 9.77 12.99 -5.54
N ASP A 212 8.60 13.14 -6.13
CA ASP A 212 8.35 14.01 -7.28
C ASP A 212 9.01 13.58 -8.61
N SER A 213 9.46 12.33 -8.77
CA SER A 213 9.90 11.86 -10.09
C SER A 213 8.70 11.79 -11.07
N PRO A 214 8.92 11.98 -12.40
CA PRO A 214 7.87 11.90 -13.41
C PRO A 214 7.13 10.55 -13.39
N ALA A 215 7.83 9.46 -13.09
CA ALA A 215 7.24 8.13 -12.97
C ALA A 215 6.26 8.08 -11.78
N LYS A 216 6.67 8.60 -10.62
CA LYS A 216 5.80 8.66 -9.43
C LYS A 216 4.56 9.51 -9.67
N VAL A 217 4.70 10.67 -10.31
CA VAL A 217 3.58 11.54 -10.70
C VAL A 217 2.63 10.79 -11.64
N PHE A 218 3.17 10.11 -12.65
CA PHE A 218 2.39 9.32 -13.60
C PHE A 218 1.58 8.23 -12.90
N TYR A 219 2.21 7.37 -12.09
CA TYR A 219 1.53 6.29 -11.39
C TYR A 219 0.47 6.80 -10.42
N ASN A 220 0.80 7.82 -9.62
CA ASN A 220 -0.14 8.40 -8.67
C ASN A 220 -1.42 8.92 -9.37
N HIS A 221 -1.32 9.65 -10.48
CA HIS A 221 -2.49 10.16 -11.19
C HIS A 221 -3.26 9.03 -11.86
N ARG A 222 -2.59 8.17 -12.65
CA ARG A 222 -3.23 7.08 -13.39
C ARG A 222 -3.95 6.09 -12.46
N ASN A 223 -3.24 5.61 -11.44
CA ASN A 223 -3.76 4.58 -10.54
C ASN A 223 -4.88 5.13 -9.65
N ASN A 224 -4.74 6.39 -9.21
CA ASN A 224 -5.79 7.05 -8.44
C ASN A 224 -7.08 7.21 -9.26
N LEU A 225 -7.01 7.65 -10.53
CA LEU A 225 -8.16 7.72 -11.42
C LEU A 225 -8.79 6.33 -11.65
N ALA A 226 -7.96 5.31 -11.86
CA ALA A 226 -8.40 3.94 -12.05
C ALA A 226 -9.10 3.38 -10.80
N MET A 227 -8.53 3.59 -9.61
CA MET A 227 -9.11 3.23 -8.33
C MET A 227 -10.48 3.89 -8.12
N LEU A 228 -10.57 5.21 -8.31
CA LEU A 228 -11.83 5.97 -8.23
C LEU A 228 -12.88 5.43 -9.20
N TYR A 229 -12.49 5.17 -10.44
CA TYR A 229 -13.42 4.61 -11.44
C TYR A 229 -13.97 3.25 -11.00
N LYS A 230 -13.12 2.36 -10.46
CA LYS A 230 -13.51 1.02 -10.04
C LYS A 230 -14.37 1.03 -8.78
N CYS A 231 -13.97 1.77 -7.76
CA CYS A 231 -14.47 1.62 -6.39
C CYS A 231 -15.54 2.64 -6.00
N ALA A 232 -15.46 3.89 -6.50
CA ALA A 232 -16.34 4.98 -6.10
C ALA A 232 -17.82 4.75 -6.40
N SER A 233 -18.70 5.33 -5.58
CA SER A 233 -20.15 5.34 -5.79
C SER A 233 -20.52 6.06 -7.11
N PRO A 234 -21.73 5.86 -7.66
CA PRO A 234 -22.17 6.59 -8.85
C PRO A 234 -22.14 8.10 -8.66
N ALA A 235 -22.60 8.61 -7.52
CA ALA A 235 -22.62 10.03 -7.21
C ALA A 235 -21.20 10.61 -7.09
N GLN A 236 -20.31 9.93 -6.36
CA GLN A 236 -18.92 10.32 -6.23
C GLN A 236 -18.21 10.34 -7.59
N ARG A 237 -18.43 9.34 -8.44
CA ARG A 237 -17.86 9.30 -9.79
C ARG A 237 -18.30 10.47 -10.64
N LEU A 238 -19.56 10.88 -10.57
CA LEU A 238 -20.06 12.04 -11.31
C LEU A 238 -19.32 13.30 -10.85
N CYS A 239 -19.20 13.52 -9.54
CA CYS A 239 -18.46 14.65 -8.98
C CYS A 239 -16.98 14.62 -9.42
N VAL A 240 -16.32 13.47 -9.27
CA VAL A 240 -14.91 13.25 -9.65
C VAL A 240 -14.69 13.48 -11.15
N SER A 241 -15.61 13.03 -12.01
CA SER A 241 -15.47 13.21 -13.47
C SER A 241 -15.49 14.67 -13.91
N VAL A 242 -16.08 15.56 -13.12
CA VAL A 242 -16.10 17.01 -13.35
C VAL A 242 -14.92 17.71 -12.66
N ALA A 243 -14.66 17.39 -11.40
CA ALA A 243 -13.68 18.12 -10.58
C ALA A 243 -12.22 17.74 -10.91
N ARG A 244 -11.93 16.43 -11.12
CA ARG A 244 -10.55 15.96 -11.29
C ARG A 244 -9.86 16.48 -12.56
N PRO A 245 -10.51 16.59 -13.74
CA PRO A 245 -9.86 17.20 -14.90
C PRO A 245 -9.32 18.60 -14.62
N ALA A 246 -10.11 19.43 -13.92
CA ALA A 246 -9.69 20.80 -13.59
C ALA A 246 -8.55 20.81 -12.54
N LEU A 247 -8.64 19.99 -11.50
CA LEU A 247 -7.62 19.92 -10.45
C LEU A 247 -6.31 19.32 -10.98
N ASP A 248 -6.37 18.28 -11.78
CA ASP A 248 -5.18 17.67 -12.38
C ASP A 248 -4.53 18.60 -13.41
N LEU A 249 -5.33 19.41 -14.13
CA LEU A 249 -4.81 20.48 -15.00
C LEU A 249 -4.07 21.55 -14.16
N LEU A 250 -4.64 21.99 -13.04
CA LEU A 250 -3.98 22.93 -12.14
C LEU A 250 -2.67 22.35 -11.57
N ALA A 251 -2.66 21.08 -11.18
CA ALA A 251 -1.45 20.38 -10.76
C ALA A 251 -0.40 20.34 -11.89
N ALA A 252 -0.81 20.02 -13.11
CA ALA A 252 0.08 20.01 -14.27
C ALA A 252 0.69 21.39 -14.53
N LEU A 253 -0.13 22.45 -14.52
CA LEU A 253 0.33 23.83 -14.70
C LEU A 253 1.28 24.25 -13.57
N SER A 254 1.03 23.83 -12.33
CA SER A 254 1.95 24.05 -11.21
C SER A 254 3.33 23.42 -11.47
N TYR A 255 3.39 22.18 -11.99
CA TYR A 255 4.66 21.57 -12.38
C TYR A 255 5.36 22.38 -13.50
N LEU A 256 4.60 22.86 -14.48
CA LEU A 256 5.16 23.65 -15.56
C LEU A 256 5.75 24.98 -15.05
N MET A 257 5.06 25.67 -14.14
CA MET A 257 5.56 26.90 -13.50
C MET A 257 6.84 26.66 -12.68
N GLN A 258 7.01 25.45 -12.13
CA GLN A 258 8.21 25.03 -11.42
C GLN A 258 9.34 24.57 -12.37
N GLY A 259 9.17 24.67 -13.69
CA GLY A 259 10.14 24.19 -14.68
C GLY A 259 10.17 22.67 -14.89
N ARG A 260 9.24 21.93 -14.25
CA ARG A 260 9.18 20.45 -14.22
C ARG A 260 8.35 19.92 -15.40
N ARG A 261 8.86 20.11 -16.61
CA ARG A 261 8.15 19.77 -17.86
C ARG A 261 7.79 18.30 -17.98
N ASP A 262 8.59 17.40 -17.44
CA ASP A 262 8.34 15.96 -17.53
C ASP A 262 7.22 15.54 -16.57
N ASN A 263 7.09 16.19 -15.38
CA ASN A 263 5.97 15.99 -14.49
C ASN A 263 4.66 16.52 -15.11
N PHE A 264 4.71 17.68 -15.78
CA PHE A 264 3.59 18.19 -16.57
C PHE A 264 3.12 17.14 -17.59
N ARG A 265 4.02 16.60 -18.42
CA ARG A 265 3.71 15.55 -19.41
C ARG A 265 3.20 14.27 -18.75
N ALA A 266 3.71 13.90 -17.57
CA ALA A 266 3.32 12.71 -16.85
C ALA A 266 1.84 12.73 -16.46
N VAL A 267 1.27 13.89 -16.07
CA VAL A 267 -0.17 14.03 -15.77
C VAL A 267 -1.02 13.72 -17.00
N PHE A 268 -0.70 14.27 -18.16
CA PHE A 268 -1.45 14.01 -19.40
C PHE A 268 -1.31 12.57 -19.90
N ARG A 269 -0.12 11.98 -19.76
CA ARG A 269 0.09 10.55 -20.05
C ARG A 269 -0.77 9.68 -19.15
N ALA A 270 -0.88 10.01 -17.85
CA ALA A 270 -1.72 9.29 -16.90
C ALA A 270 -3.19 9.32 -17.31
N TRP A 271 -3.72 10.46 -17.75
CA TRP A 271 -5.07 10.56 -18.30
C TRP A 271 -5.24 9.75 -19.59
N GLY A 272 -4.26 9.80 -20.49
CA GLY A 272 -4.27 9.01 -21.73
C GLY A 272 -4.35 7.52 -21.48
N ASP A 273 -3.57 6.99 -20.51
CA ASP A 273 -3.60 5.59 -20.12
C ASP A 273 -4.90 5.22 -19.40
N PHE A 274 -5.40 6.06 -18.50
CA PHE A 274 -6.69 5.87 -17.85
C PHE A 274 -7.83 5.72 -18.88
N ILE A 275 -7.86 6.58 -19.91
CA ILE A 275 -8.87 6.50 -20.97
C ILE A 275 -8.71 5.19 -21.75
N ARG A 276 -7.49 4.78 -22.11
CA ARG A 276 -7.23 3.51 -22.80
C ARG A 276 -7.66 2.29 -21.98
N TRP A 277 -7.57 2.37 -20.65
CA TRP A 277 -7.96 1.29 -19.74
C TRP A 277 -9.47 1.19 -19.49
N HIS A 278 -10.27 2.11 -19.98
CA HIS A 278 -11.70 2.20 -19.65
C HIS A 278 -12.45 0.87 -19.78
N GLY A 279 -12.22 0.10 -20.85
CA GLY A 279 -12.85 -1.22 -21.04
C GLY A 279 -12.45 -2.24 -19.96
N ALA A 280 -11.17 -2.31 -19.61
CA ALA A 280 -10.67 -3.19 -18.56
C ALA A 280 -11.18 -2.75 -17.18
N LEU A 281 -11.16 -1.45 -16.90
CA LEU A 281 -11.67 -0.89 -15.65
C LEU A 281 -13.17 -1.11 -15.48
N ALA A 282 -13.96 -1.04 -16.56
CA ALA A 282 -15.39 -1.34 -16.54
C ALA A 282 -15.67 -2.81 -16.18
N ARG A 283 -14.84 -3.74 -16.65
CA ARG A 283 -14.92 -5.16 -16.24
C ARG A 283 -14.60 -5.32 -14.76
N LYS A 284 -13.43 -4.83 -14.31
CA LYS A 284 -13.02 -4.88 -12.88
C LYS A 284 -14.08 -4.26 -11.97
N ARG A 285 -14.69 -3.13 -12.37
CA ARG A 285 -15.78 -2.53 -11.60
C ARG A 285 -16.99 -3.44 -11.47
N ARG A 286 -17.36 -4.17 -12.52
CA ARG A 286 -18.48 -5.14 -12.44
C ARG A 286 -18.19 -6.25 -11.43
N GLU A 287 -16.98 -6.78 -11.45
CA GLU A 287 -16.51 -7.81 -10.51
C GLU A 287 -16.54 -7.30 -9.06
N ILE A 288 -16.00 -6.09 -8.81
CA ILE A 288 -16.05 -5.47 -7.47
C ILE A 288 -17.49 -5.29 -7.00
N ARG A 289 -18.40 -4.84 -7.89
CA ARG A 289 -19.81 -4.66 -7.55
C ARG A 289 -20.54 -5.96 -7.25
N ALA A 290 -20.22 -7.04 -7.96
CA ALA A 290 -20.80 -8.35 -7.71
C ALA A 290 -20.43 -8.91 -6.34
N ASN A 291 -19.22 -8.58 -5.85
CA ASN A 291 -18.71 -9.01 -4.55
C ASN A 291 -19.06 -8.06 -3.39
N ARG A 292 -19.78 -6.96 -3.67
CA ARG A 292 -20.11 -5.95 -2.68
C ARG A 292 -21.11 -6.47 -1.65
N LYS A 293 -20.73 -6.48 -0.36
CA LYS A 293 -21.56 -6.89 0.77
C LYS A 293 -21.98 -5.73 1.69
N GLY A 294 -21.27 -4.59 1.60
CA GLY A 294 -21.50 -3.42 2.47
C GLY A 294 -21.87 -2.14 1.69
N SER A 295 -22.52 -1.19 2.36
CA SER A 295 -22.62 0.18 1.86
C SER A 295 -21.33 0.90 2.27
N ALA A 296 -20.40 1.08 1.33
CA ALA A 296 -19.17 1.84 1.57
C ALA A 296 -19.42 3.36 1.78
N ALA A 297 -20.67 3.75 1.98
CA ALA A 297 -21.06 5.14 2.17
C ALA A 297 -20.80 5.69 3.58
N GLU A 298 -20.42 4.83 4.53
CA GLU A 298 -20.27 5.21 5.94
C GLU A 298 -18.83 5.56 6.35
N ASN A 299 -17.84 5.36 5.47
CA ASN A 299 -16.42 5.51 5.80
C ASN A 299 -15.65 6.52 4.90
N ILE A 300 -16.35 7.38 4.17
CA ILE A 300 -15.72 8.48 3.40
C ILE A 300 -16.11 9.83 3.99
#